data_507b2903fca1d6312631de3149bb37c7
#
_entry.id   507b2903fca1d6312631de3149bb37c7
#
_cell.length_a   1.000
_cell.length_b   1.000
_cell.length_c   1.000
_cell.angle_alpha   90.00
_cell.angle_beta   90.00
_cell.angle_gamma   90.00
#
_symmetry.space_group_name_H-M   'P 1'
#
loop_
_entity.id
_entity.type
_entity.pdbx_description
1 polymer ?
#
loop_
_entity_poly.entity_id
_entity_poly.type
_entity_poly.pdbx_seq_one_letter_code
_entity_poly.pdbx_strand_id
1 'polypeptide(L)'
;ANLTMDDRFTIANMAIEAGGKNGIFPVDDLTRAYMKEHSKRPFVEYTADDDAEYEQVINIDLSEIEPTVSFPHLPENTHVVGSFDDIKIDQVVIGSCTNGRIDDLRCAAKILEGRKVAKGLRVIVIPATQKIYMQAIEEGLVQTFIRAGAVVSTPTCGPCLGGYMGILAEGERCVSTTNRNFVGRMGHVDSEIYLASPAVAAASAVTGK
;
A
#
# COMPACT_ATOMS: atom_id res chain seq x y z
N ALA A 1 -4.78 -18.44 -8.47
CA ALA A 1 -5.13 -17.37 -7.52
C ALA A 1 -5.70 -16.19 -8.29
N ASN A 2 -6.79 -15.59 -7.80
CA ASN A 2 -7.47 -14.47 -8.47
C ASN A 2 -6.85 -13.11 -8.08
N LEU A 3 -5.50 -13.03 -8.06
CA LEU A 3 -4.78 -11.80 -7.77
C LEU A 3 -4.80 -10.88 -8.99
N THR A 4 -5.17 -9.61 -8.79
CA THR A 4 -5.07 -8.57 -9.82
C THR A 4 -3.61 -8.26 -10.13
N MET A 5 -3.34 -7.49 -11.20
CA MET A 5 -1.96 -7.00 -11.44
C MET A 5 -1.49 -6.07 -10.33
N ASP A 6 -2.39 -5.28 -9.75
CA ASP A 6 -2.05 -4.37 -8.65
C ASP A 6 -1.62 -5.15 -7.39
N ASP A 7 -2.31 -6.24 -7.04
CA ASP A 7 -1.91 -7.16 -5.97
C ASP A 7 -0.53 -7.78 -6.23
N ARG A 8 -0.30 -8.26 -7.47
CA ARG A 8 1.00 -8.85 -7.85
C ARG A 8 2.14 -7.85 -7.74
N PHE A 9 1.93 -6.60 -8.14
CA PHE A 9 2.95 -5.55 -7.97
C PHE A 9 3.25 -5.26 -6.50
N THR A 10 2.26 -5.24 -5.65
CA THR A 10 2.46 -5.07 -4.20
C THR A 10 3.28 -6.22 -3.61
N ILE A 11 2.90 -7.46 -3.90
CA ILE A 11 3.63 -8.65 -3.41
C ILE A 11 5.07 -8.66 -3.94
N ALA A 12 5.27 -8.41 -5.24
CA ALA A 12 6.60 -8.36 -5.84
C ALA A 12 7.47 -7.23 -5.25
N ASN A 13 6.87 -6.07 -4.97
CA ASN A 13 7.57 -4.96 -4.32
C ASN A 13 8.01 -5.31 -2.89
N MET A 14 7.17 -6.05 -2.16
CA MET A 14 7.44 -6.44 -0.77
C MET A 14 8.41 -7.62 -0.63
N ALA A 15 8.78 -8.29 -1.71
CA ALA A 15 9.70 -9.44 -1.67
C ALA A 15 11.05 -9.11 -1.02
N ILE A 16 11.56 -7.89 -1.20
CA ILE A 16 12.82 -7.45 -0.59
C ILE A 16 12.72 -7.37 0.94
N GLU A 17 11.56 -7.06 1.48
CA GLU A 17 11.32 -7.00 2.93
C GLU A 17 11.29 -8.42 3.56
N ALA A 18 11.03 -9.44 2.74
CA ALA A 18 11.14 -10.85 3.12
C ALA A 18 12.54 -11.45 2.86
N GLY A 19 13.55 -10.62 2.54
CA GLY A 19 14.91 -11.05 2.26
C GLY A 19 15.18 -11.52 0.82
N GLY A 20 14.15 -11.50 -0.04
CA GLY A 20 14.28 -11.84 -1.45
C GLY A 20 14.86 -10.69 -2.28
N LYS A 21 15.49 -11.01 -3.42
CA LYS A 21 15.94 -9.98 -4.38
C LYS A 21 14.83 -9.54 -5.31
N ASN A 22 13.89 -10.42 -5.61
CA ASN A 22 12.76 -10.22 -6.52
C ASN A 22 11.55 -11.03 -6.09
N GLY A 23 10.34 -10.54 -6.45
CA GLY A 23 9.12 -11.32 -6.48
C GLY A 23 8.73 -11.55 -7.94
N ILE A 24 8.67 -12.80 -8.37
CA ILE A 24 8.38 -13.17 -9.75
C ILE A 24 7.07 -13.94 -9.79
N PHE A 25 6.10 -13.43 -10.56
CA PHE A 25 4.86 -14.12 -10.86
C PHE A 25 4.98 -14.84 -12.19
N PRO A 26 4.46 -16.07 -12.32
CA PRO A 26 4.33 -16.74 -13.60
C PRO A 26 3.52 -15.88 -14.58
N VAL A 27 3.94 -15.89 -15.85
CA VAL A 27 3.23 -15.15 -16.89
C VAL A 27 1.96 -15.90 -17.26
N ASP A 28 0.82 -15.25 -17.10
CA ASP A 28 -0.50 -15.73 -17.46
C ASP A 28 -1.22 -14.75 -18.40
N ASP A 29 -2.47 -15.02 -18.74
CA ASP A 29 -3.24 -14.19 -19.66
C ASP A 29 -3.49 -12.77 -19.10
N LEU A 30 -3.58 -12.63 -17.77
CA LEU A 30 -3.71 -11.32 -17.12
C LEU A 30 -2.44 -10.50 -17.31
N THR A 31 -1.27 -11.12 -17.12
CA THR A 31 0.03 -10.48 -17.34
C THR A 31 0.20 -10.10 -18.82
N ARG A 32 -0.17 -10.98 -19.75
CA ARG A 32 -0.09 -10.71 -21.20
C ARG A 32 -1.00 -9.55 -21.59
N ALA A 33 -2.23 -9.51 -21.08
CA ALA A 33 -3.17 -8.42 -21.32
C ALA A 33 -2.63 -7.08 -20.82
N TYR A 34 -2.08 -7.07 -19.60
CA TYR A 34 -1.45 -5.89 -19.02
C TYR A 34 -0.27 -5.39 -19.87
N MET A 35 0.62 -6.30 -20.27
CA MET A 35 1.77 -5.95 -21.12
C MET A 35 1.35 -5.39 -22.47
N LYS A 36 0.34 -5.97 -23.11
CA LYS A 36 -0.20 -5.48 -24.39
C LYS A 36 -0.75 -4.05 -24.27
N GLU A 37 -1.34 -3.70 -23.16
CA GLU A 37 -1.85 -2.34 -22.92
C GLU A 37 -0.73 -1.33 -22.61
N HIS A 38 0.30 -1.76 -21.86
CA HIS A 38 1.29 -0.85 -21.28
C HIS A 38 2.64 -0.82 -22.00
N SER A 39 2.92 -1.76 -22.91
CA SER A 39 4.19 -1.81 -23.63
C SER A 39 3.98 -2.05 -25.13
N LYS A 40 4.74 -1.30 -25.94
CA LYS A 40 4.87 -1.55 -27.39
C LYS A 40 6.11 -2.37 -27.73
N ARG A 41 6.93 -2.71 -26.73
CA ARG A 41 8.14 -3.50 -26.92
C ARG A 41 7.79 -4.99 -26.89
N PRO A 42 8.45 -5.81 -27.74
CA PRO A 42 8.38 -7.25 -27.56
C PRO A 42 8.95 -7.63 -26.19
N PHE A 43 8.39 -8.63 -25.58
CA PHE A 43 8.90 -9.20 -24.34
C PHE A 43 9.04 -10.71 -24.46
N VAL A 44 9.94 -11.27 -23.68
CA VAL A 44 10.16 -12.72 -23.60
C VAL A 44 9.52 -13.22 -22.31
N GLU A 45 8.76 -14.29 -22.40
CA GLU A 45 8.18 -14.98 -21.26
C GLU A 45 9.21 -15.96 -20.70
N TYR A 46 9.53 -15.83 -19.44
CA TYR A 46 10.36 -16.78 -18.72
C TYR A 46 9.49 -17.59 -17.77
N THR A 47 9.67 -18.89 -17.81
CA THR A 47 9.06 -19.85 -16.89
C THR A 47 10.15 -20.65 -16.21
N ALA A 48 9.86 -21.17 -15.02
CA ALA A 48 10.74 -22.15 -14.40
C ALA A 48 10.81 -23.42 -15.26
N ASP A 49 11.95 -24.08 -15.26
CA ASP A 49 12.09 -25.39 -15.91
C ASP A 49 11.27 -26.44 -15.14
N ASP A 50 10.84 -27.51 -15.84
CA ASP A 50 9.99 -28.57 -15.25
C ASP A 50 10.67 -29.29 -14.07
N ASP A 51 12.00 -29.29 -14.04
CA ASP A 51 12.84 -29.88 -13.00
C ASP A 51 13.46 -28.84 -12.05
N ALA A 52 12.91 -27.62 -12.02
CA ALA A 52 13.41 -26.58 -11.15
C ALA A 52 13.30 -26.98 -9.66
N GLU A 53 14.41 -26.91 -8.95
CA GLU A 53 14.48 -27.15 -7.52
C GLU A 53 14.31 -25.85 -6.74
N TYR A 54 13.49 -25.90 -5.69
CA TYR A 54 13.24 -24.77 -4.80
C TYR A 54 13.75 -25.06 -3.40
N GLU A 55 14.45 -24.11 -2.79
CA GLU A 55 14.94 -24.22 -1.41
C GLU A 55 13.78 -24.43 -0.43
N GLN A 56 12.66 -23.75 -0.66
CA GLN A 56 11.46 -23.85 0.15
C GLN A 56 10.20 -23.63 -0.67
N VAL A 57 9.15 -24.37 -0.35
CA VAL A 57 7.80 -24.15 -0.89
C VAL A 57 6.85 -23.80 0.26
N ILE A 58 6.21 -22.63 0.18
CA ILE A 58 5.25 -22.16 1.17
C ILE A 58 3.86 -22.10 0.53
N ASN A 59 2.90 -22.80 1.12
CA ASN A 59 1.51 -22.76 0.67
C ASN A 59 0.72 -21.83 1.58
N ILE A 60 0.05 -20.82 1.00
CA ILE A 60 -0.76 -19.85 1.72
C ILE A 60 -2.19 -19.92 1.17
N ASP A 61 -3.15 -20.26 2.02
CA ASP A 61 -4.58 -20.17 1.69
C ASP A 61 -5.04 -18.72 1.87
N LEU A 62 -5.32 -18.04 0.77
CA LEU A 62 -5.75 -16.65 0.79
C LEU A 62 -7.13 -16.47 1.41
N SER A 63 -7.95 -17.53 1.52
CA SER A 63 -9.28 -17.47 2.14
C SER A 63 -9.22 -17.40 3.67
N GLU A 64 -8.10 -17.77 4.26
CA GLU A 64 -7.88 -17.76 5.71
C GLU A 64 -7.17 -16.49 6.20
N ILE A 65 -6.79 -15.58 5.28
CA ILE A 65 -6.09 -14.35 5.66
C ILE A 65 -7.08 -13.33 6.20
N GLU A 66 -6.86 -12.90 7.45
CA GLU A 66 -7.58 -11.81 8.08
C GLU A 66 -6.88 -10.46 7.85
N PRO A 67 -7.59 -9.32 7.94
CA PRO A 67 -6.94 -8.00 7.92
C PRO A 67 -5.92 -7.85 9.03
N THR A 68 -4.70 -7.40 8.66
CA THR A 68 -3.58 -7.27 9.59
C THR A 68 -2.97 -5.88 9.54
N VAL A 69 -2.22 -5.55 10.59
CA VAL A 69 -1.37 -4.36 10.71
C VAL A 69 0.02 -4.80 11.12
N SER A 70 1.05 -4.36 10.39
CA SER A 70 2.44 -4.56 10.81
C SER A 70 2.89 -3.43 11.71
N PHE A 71 3.24 -3.77 12.93
CA PHE A 71 3.67 -2.81 13.95
C PHE A 71 5.11 -2.35 13.73
N PRO A 72 5.50 -1.19 14.29
CA PRO A 72 6.89 -0.74 14.28
C PRO A 72 7.83 -1.77 14.94
N HIS A 73 9.07 -1.95 14.48
CA HIS A 73 9.70 -1.29 13.32
C HIS A 73 10.10 -2.30 12.25
N LEU A 74 9.33 -3.39 12.12
CA LEU A 74 9.57 -4.46 11.15
C LEU A 74 8.27 -4.86 10.47
N PRO A 75 8.25 -5.08 9.14
CA PRO A 75 7.04 -5.53 8.44
C PRO A 75 6.50 -6.87 8.93
N GLU A 76 7.36 -7.76 9.46
CA GLU A 76 6.99 -9.06 10.02
C GLU A 76 6.28 -8.98 11.37
N ASN A 77 6.35 -7.84 12.06
CA ASN A 77 5.66 -7.63 13.34
C ASN A 77 4.15 -7.43 13.13
N THR A 78 3.49 -8.46 12.65
CA THR A 78 2.12 -8.43 12.14
C THR A 78 1.12 -8.91 13.18
N HIS A 79 0.04 -8.14 13.37
CA HIS A 79 -1.06 -8.42 14.27
C HIS A 79 -2.39 -8.35 13.52
N VAL A 80 -3.33 -9.24 13.85
CA VAL A 80 -4.69 -9.21 13.31
C VAL A 80 -5.42 -7.97 13.84
N VAL A 81 -6.15 -7.27 12.97
CA VAL A 81 -6.96 -6.11 13.35
C VAL A 81 -7.99 -6.51 14.42
N GLY A 82 -8.03 -5.78 15.52
CA GLY A 82 -8.90 -6.05 16.67
C GLY A 82 -8.32 -7.03 17.70
N SER A 83 -7.10 -7.54 17.52
CA SER A 83 -6.39 -8.35 18.52
C SER A 83 -5.56 -7.52 19.51
N PHE A 84 -5.60 -6.20 19.40
CA PHE A 84 -4.83 -5.26 20.22
C PHE A 84 -5.68 -4.04 20.61
N ASP A 85 -5.23 -3.31 21.64
CA ASP A 85 -5.91 -2.10 22.11
C ASP A 85 -5.84 -0.96 21.10
N ASP A 86 -6.77 -0.02 21.21
CA ASP A 86 -6.82 1.16 20.34
C ASP A 86 -5.55 2.02 20.44
N ILE A 87 -4.91 2.23 19.30
CA ILE A 87 -3.73 3.08 19.18
C ILE A 87 -4.12 4.38 18.50
N LYS A 88 -4.02 5.50 19.21
CA LYS A 88 -4.23 6.83 18.62
C LYS A 88 -3.14 7.13 17.61
N ILE A 89 -3.54 7.64 16.45
CA ILE A 89 -2.64 8.00 15.36
C ILE A 89 -2.73 9.48 15.00
N ASP A 90 -1.68 10.01 14.38
CA ASP A 90 -1.54 11.42 14.00
C ASP A 90 -1.59 11.62 12.49
N GLN A 91 -1.28 10.57 11.72
CA GLN A 91 -1.24 10.61 10.27
C GLN A 91 -1.70 9.30 9.64
N VAL A 92 -2.27 9.39 8.45
CA VAL A 92 -2.50 8.27 7.53
C VAL A 92 -1.90 8.59 6.17
N VAL A 93 -1.18 7.64 5.59
CA VAL A 93 -0.64 7.73 4.23
C VAL A 93 -1.22 6.59 3.39
N ILE A 94 -1.95 6.93 2.34
CA ILE A 94 -2.55 5.97 1.40
C ILE A 94 -1.87 6.13 0.05
N GLY A 95 -1.31 5.05 -0.47
CA GLY A 95 -0.76 5.03 -1.81
C GLY A 95 0.75 4.86 -1.87
N SER A 96 1.41 5.66 -2.71
CA SER A 96 2.79 5.54 -3.19
C SER A 96 2.94 4.50 -4.32
N CYS A 97 4.18 4.09 -4.65
CA CYS A 97 4.44 3.09 -5.68
C CYS A 97 3.89 1.69 -5.33
N THR A 98 3.70 1.39 -4.04
CA THR A 98 3.26 0.08 -3.56
C THR A 98 1.74 -0.07 -3.64
N ASN A 99 1.00 0.75 -2.91
CA ASN A 99 -0.46 0.69 -2.79
C ASN A 99 -1.15 2.00 -3.22
N GLY A 100 -0.64 2.65 -4.26
CA GLY A 100 -1.26 3.81 -4.91
C GLY A 100 -1.81 3.48 -6.29
N ARG A 101 -2.10 2.21 -6.55
CA ARG A 101 -2.71 1.73 -7.79
C ARG A 101 -4.20 2.07 -7.80
N ILE A 102 -4.83 1.89 -8.96
CA ILE A 102 -6.22 2.35 -9.08
C ILE A 102 -7.19 1.56 -8.17
N ASP A 103 -6.98 0.26 -8.00
CA ASP A 103 -7.82 -0.57 -7.14
C ASP A 103 -7.63 -0.25 -5.66
N ASP A 104 -6.41 0.10 -5.24
CA ASP A 104 -6.13 0.60 -3.88
C ASP A 104 -6.89 1.90 -3.60
N LEU A 105 -6.84 2.85 -4.55
CA LEU A 105 -7.51 4.14 -4.43
C LEU A 105 -9.04 3.98 -4.42
N ARG A 106 -9.59 3.09 -5.25
CA ARG A 106 -11.02 2.75 -5.24
C ARG A 106 -11.45 2.16 -3.90
N CYS A 107 -10.66 1.23 -3.37
CA CYS A 107 -10.92 0.61 -2.07
C CYS A 107 -10.95 1.66 -0.96
N ALA A 108 -9.95 2.52 -0.88
CA ALA A 108 -9.89 3.58 0.12
C ALA A 108 -11.02 4.62 -0.05
N ALA A 109 -11.30 5.04 -1.28
CA ALA A 109 -12.35 6.00 -1.59
C ALA A 109 -13.74 5.48 -1.18
N LYS A 110 -14.04 4.19 -1.43
CA LYS A 110 -15.29 3.55 -1.02
C LYS A 110 -15.53 3.64 0.50
N ILE A 111 -14.48 3.54 1.29
CA ILE A 111 -14.58 3.65 2.75
C ILE A 111 -14.73 5.11 3.19
N LEU A 112 -14.06 6.05 2.51
CA LEU A 112 -14.10 7.48 2.84
C LEU A 112 -15.33 8.21 2.26
N GLU A 113 -16.05 7.60 1.33
CA GLU A 113 -17.23 8.21 0.70
C GLU A 113 -18.31 8.57 1.75
N GLY A 114 -18.73 9.83 1.73
CA GLY A 114 -19.71 10.36 2.69
C GLY A 114 -19.20 10.50 4.13
N ARG A 115 -17.94 10.21 4.39
CA ARG A 115 -17.33 10.30 5.74
C ARG A 115 -16.32 11.43 5.81
N LYS A 116 -15.90 11.75 7.03
CA LYS A 116 -14.85 12.74 7.31
C LYS A 116 -13.68 12.07 8.00
N VAL A 117 -12.50 12.57 7.71
CA VAL A 117 -11.27 12.26 8.45
C VAL A 117 -11.43 12.68 9.90
N ALA A 118 -10.90 11.91 10.83
CA ALA A 118 -10.91 12.21 12.25
C ALA A 118 -10.27 13.59 12.52
N LYS A 119 -10.83 14.33 13.48
CA LYS A 119 -10.34 15.67 13.80
C LYS A 119 -8.91 15.63 14.30
N GLY A 120 -8.05 16.44 13.71
CA GLY A 120 -6.63 16.54 14.07
C GLY A 120 -5.72 15.53 13.36
N LEU A 121 -6.29 14.61 12.58
CA LEU A 121 -5.53 13.64 11.81
C LEU A 121 -5.14 14.22 10.43
N ARG A 122 -3.90 14.01 10.02
CA ARG A 122 -3.44 14.29 8.65
C ARG A 122 -3.66 13.05 7.78
N VAL A 123 -4.30 13.20 6.64
CA VAL A 123 -4.44 12.12 5.64
C VAL A 123 -3.87 12.56 4.31
N ILE A 124 -2.93 11.79 3.78
CA ILE A 124 -2.22 12.07 2.54
C ILE A 124 -2.46 10.90 1.59
N VAL A 125 -2.96 11.20 0.39
CA VAL A 125 -3.20 10.22 -0.67
C VAL A 125 -2.23 10.47 -1.81
N ILE A 126 -1.51 9.43 -2.26
CA ILE A 126 -0.46 9.53 -3.27
C ILE A 126 -0.70 8.48 -4.37
N PRO A 127 -1.21 8.86 -5.54
CA PRO A 127 -1.30 7.96 -6.69
C PRO A 127 0.07 7.47 -7.14
N ALA A 128 0.17 6.23 -7.62
CA ALA A 128 1.46 5.63 -7.98
C ALA A 128 2.09 6.23 -9.26
N THR A 129 1.27 6.67 -10.21
CA THR A 129 1.72 7.23 -11.50
C THR A 129 0.80 8.34 -11.97
N GLN A 130 1.27 9.15 -12.94
CA GLN A 130 0.44 10.19 -13.55
C GLN A 130 -0.80 9.60 -14.27
N LYS A 131 -0.67 8.43 -14.92
CA LYS A 131 -1.80 7.75 -15.56
C LYS A 131 -2.89 7.40 -14.53
N ILE A 132 -2.48 6.82 -13.40
CA ILE A 132 -3.41 6.48 -12.31
C ILE A 132 -4.00 7.75 -11.68
N TYR A 133 -3.22 8.82 -11.54
CA TYR A 133 -3.71 10.09 -11.01
C TYR A 133 -4.82 10.67 -11.91
N MET A 134 -4.62 10.71 -13.23
CA MET A 134 -5.64 11.13 -14.17
C MET A 134 -6.89 10.25 -14.08
N GLN A 135 -6.72 8.94 -14.06
CA GLN A 135 -7.83 8.00 -13.91
C GLN A 135 -8.60 8.22 -12.60
N ALA A 136 -7.91 8.45 -11.49
CA ALA A 136 -8.54 8.75 -10.21
C ALA A 136 -9.33 10.08 -10.22
N ILE A 137 -8.90 11.07 -11.01
CA ILE A 137 -9.64 12.31 -11.25
C ILE A 137 -10.91 12.01 -12.07
N GLU A 138 -10.79 11.27 -13.16
CA GLU A 138 -11.89 10.93 -14.07
C GLU A 138 -12.96 10.08 -13.37
N GLU A 139 -12.56 9.17 -12.49
CA GLU A 139 -13.47 8.35 -11.68
C GLU A 139 -14.05 9.09 -10.45
N GLY A 140 -13.67 10.33 -10.18
CA GLY A 140 -14.16 11.10 -9.03
C GLY A 140 -13.55 10.70 -7.68
N LEU A 141 -12.52 9.85 -7.65
CA LEU A 141 -11.90 9.40 -6.40
C LEU A 141 -11.17 10.55 -5.69
N VAL A 142 -10.50 11.41 -6.46
CA VAL A 142 -9.81 12.60 -5.93
C VAL A 142 -10.79 13.52 -5.19
N GLN A 143 -11.96 13.75 -5.78
CA GLN A 143 -13.01 14.56 -5.17
C GLN A 143 -13.52 13.91 -3.86
N THR A 144 -13.64 12.59 -3.82
CA THR A 144 -14.03 11.85 -2.62
C THR A 144 -13.01 12.05 -1.50
N PHE A 145 -11.72 11.90 -1.78
CA PHE A 145 -10.65 12.14 -0.81
C PHE A 145 -10.65 13.59 -0.28
N ILE A 146 -10.74 14.57 -1.17
CA ILE A 146 -10.79 16.00 -0.79
C ILE A 146 -12.01 16.29 0.07
N ARG A 147 -13.20 15.77 -0.31
CA ARG A 147 -14.43 15.94 0.47
C ARG A 147 -14.34 15.28 1.85
N ALA A 148 -13.62 14.17 1.98
CA ALA A 148 -13.36 13.54 3.27
C ALA A 148 -12.42 14.38 4.17
N GLY A 149 -11.62 15.28 3.59
CA GLY A 149 -10.63 16.11 4.29
C GLY A 149 -9.19 15.63 4.13
N ALA A 150 -8.94 14.72 3.19
CA ALA A 150 -7.59 14.28 2.84
C ALA A 150 -6.92 15.23 1.86
N VAL A 151 -5.60 15.29 1.88
CA VAL A 151 -4.75 15.94 0.88
C VAL A 151 -4.39 14.93 -0.20
N VAL A 152 -4.60 15.24 -1.46
CA VAL A 152 -4.14 14.42 -2.58
C VAL A 152 -2.89 15.06 -3.19
N SER A 153 -1.79 14.31 -3.18
CA SER A 153 -0.52 14.74 -3.76
C SER A 153 -0.38 14.25 -5.20
N THR A 154 0.54 14.87 -5.93
CA THR A 154 1.07 14.29 -7.17
C THR A 154 1.85 13.01 -6.87
N PRO A 155 2.01 12.10 -7.86
CA PRO A 155 2.85 10.91 -7.72
C PRO A 155 4.26 11.24 -7.24
N THR A 156 4.63 10.71 -6.10
CA THR A 156 5.94 10.91 -5.45
C THR A 156 6.20 9.84 -4.41
N CYS A 157 7.46 9.66 -3.99
CA CYS A 157 7.78 8.85 -2.81
C CYS A 157 7.38 9.57 -1.50
N GLY A 158 7.43 10.89 -1.47
CA GLY A 158 6.91 11.73 -0.38
C GLY A 158 7.27 11.26 1.02
N PRO A 159 6.27 11.09 1.88
CA PRO A 159 6.50 10.65 3.26
C PRO A 159 7.10 9.25 3.36
N CYS A 160 6.91 8.36 2.38
CA CYS A 160 7.45 6.98 2.40
C CYS A 160 8.97 6.93 2.65
N LEU A 161 9.71 7.96 2.29
CA LEU A 161 11.16 8.07 2.52
C LEU A 161 11.56 9.21 3.47
N GLY A 162 10.57 9.90 4.07
CA GLY A 162 10.83 11.05 4.95
C GLY A 162 11.35 12.30 4.22
N GLY A 163 11.10 12.41 2.91
CA GLY A 163 11.69 13.46 2.09
C GLY A 163 10.79 14.62 1.71
N TYR A 164 9.48 14.47 1.79
CA TYR A 164 8.53 15.47 1.32
C TYR A 164 7.14 15.23 1.91
N MET A 165 6.48 16.26 2.36
CA MET A 165 5.10 16.29 2.87
C MET A 165 4.78 15.12 3.83
N GLY A 166 4.30 15.41 5.03
CA GLY A 166 3.93 14.39 6.01
C GLY A 166 5.11 13.70 6.68
N ILE A 167 6.25 14.40 6.80
CA ILE A 167 7.38 13.95 7.62
C ILE A 167 6.91 13.91 9.07
N LEU A 168 7.14 12.78 9.73
CA LEU A 168 6.72 12.56 11.12
C LEU A 168 7.66 13.25 12.11
N ALA A 169 7.07 13.91 13.09
CA ALA A 169 7.78 14.45 14.26
C ALA A 169 8.03 13.36 15.32
N GLU A 170 8.74 13.72 16.38
CA GLU A 170 8.98 12.87 17.54
C GLU A 170 7.66 12.39 18.15
N GLY A 171 7.54 11.07 18.36
CA GLY A 171 6.38 10.42 18.96
C GLY A 171 5.12 10.37 18.09
N GLU A 172 5.13 10.91 16.86
CA GLU A 172 3.99 10.80 15.96
C GLU A 172 3.82 9.39 15.42
N ARG A 173 2.55 8.97 15.26
CA ARG A 173 2.13 7.66 14.78
C ARG A 173 1.42 7.76 13.45
N CYS A 174 1.84 6.93 12.49
CA CYS A 174 1.29 6.91 11.15
C CYS A 174 0.83 5.51 10.75
N VAL A 175 -0.42 5.38 10.31
CA VAL A 175 -0.86 4.20 9.55
C VAL A 175 -0.55 4.44 8.08
N SER A 176 0.13 3.51 7.42
CA SER A 176 0.61 3.68 6.06
C SER A 176 0.41 2.45 5.20
N THR A 177 0.05 2.66 3.96
CA THR A 177 0.00 1.59 2.95
C THR A 177 1.31 1.43 2.17
N THR A 178 2.37 2.13 2.59
CA THR A 178 3.70 1.97 2.01
C THR A 178 4.33 0.64 2.45
N ASN A 179 5.54 0.37 2.03
CA ASN A 179 6.15 -0.95 2.18
C ASN A 179 7.17 -1.07 3.33
N ARG A 180 7.45 0.02 4.07
CA ARG A 180 8.54 0.02 5.06
C ARG A 180 8.20 0.83 6.29
N ASN A 181 8.57 0.31 7.46
CA ASN A 181 8.28 0.90 8.76
C ASN A 181 9.45 0.90 9.73
N PHE A 182 10.71 0.84 9.23
CA PHE A 182 11.85 0.87 10.16
C PHE A 182 12.01 2.23 10.84
N VAL A 183 12.83 2.24 11.89
CA VAL A 183 13.19 3.42 12.68
C VAL A 183 13.57 4.60 11.78
N GLY A 184 12.91 5.73 11.95
CA GLY A 184 13.18 6.97 11.22
C GLY A 184 12.76 6.98 9.75
N ARG A 185 12.06 5.93 9.26
CA ARG A 185 11.74 5.82 7.83
C ARG A 185 10.95 6.98 7.25
N MET A 186 10.00 7.54 8.03
CA MET A 186 9.15 8.65 7.60
C MET A 186 9.46 9.98 8.30
N GLY A 187 10.56 10.08 9.04
CA GLY A 187 10.93 11.30 9.76
C GLY A 187 11.76 11.05 11.01
N HIS A 188 11.25 11.48 12.17
CA HIS A 188 11.96 11.35 13.44
C HIS A 188 12.17 9.87 13.82
N VAL A 189 13.28 9.57 14.49
CA VAL A 189 13.64 8.20 14.90
C VAL A 189 12.65 7.60 15.90
N ASP A 190 12.03 8.42 16.72
CA ASP A 190 11.03 8.01 17.71
C ASP A 190 9.58 8.06 17.16
N SER A 191 9.42 8.23 15.85
CA SER A 191 8.11 8.08 15.20
C SER A 191 7.80 6.62 14.92
N GLU A 192 6.52 6.28 14.91
CA GLU A 192 6.03 4.93 14.72
C GLU A 192 5.21 4.82 13.42
N ILE A 193 5.52 3.78 12.61
CA ILE A 193 4.81 3.53 11.35
C ILE A 193 4.18 2.14 11.42
N TYR A 194 2.87 2.10 11.21
CA TYR A 194 2.04 0.90 11.15
C TYR A 194 1.67 0.63 9.71
N LEU A 195 2.12 -0.51 9.14
CA LEU A 195 1.78 -0.86 7.77
C LEU A 195 0.43 -1.58 7.73
N ALA A 196 -0.42 -1.15 6.81
CA ALA A 196 -1.76 -1.69 6.67
C ALA A 196 -2.24 -1.66 5.22
N SER A 197 -3.29 -2.41 4.93
CA SER A 197 -3.97 -2.35 3.64
C SER A 197 -4.66 -1.00 3.42
N PRO A 198 -4.98 -0.63 2.16
CA PRO A 198 -5.75 0.58 1.87
C PRO A 198 -7.09 0.65 2.61
N ALA A 199 -7.74 -0.51 2.80
CA ALA A 199 -9.00 -0.60 3.55
C ALA A 199 -8.81 -0.24 5.03
N VAL A 200 -7.82 -0.85 5.69
CA VAL A 200 -7.52 -0.58 7.09
C VAL A 200 -7.08 0.87 7.28
N ALA A 201 -6.18 1.37 6.43
CA ALA A 201 -5.72 2.75 6.48
C ALA A 201 -6.87 3.77 6.32
N ALA A 202 -7.79 3.52 5.39
CA ALA A 202 -8.96 4.39 5.20
C ALA A 202 -9.93 4.32 6.40
N ALA A 203 -10.11 3.15 7.02
CA ALA A 203 -10.90 3.02 8.24
C ALA A 203 -10.25 3.76 9.42
N SER A 204 -8.94 3.61 9.58
CA SER A 204 -8.14 4.36 10.57
C SER A 204 -8.21 5.88 10.35
N ALA A 205 -8.26 6.33 9.09
CA ALA A 205 -8.45 7.74 8.77
C ALA A 205 -9.80 8.29 9.29
N VAL A 206 -10.85 7.48 9.31
CA VAL A 206 -12.17 7.87 9.84
C VAL A 206 -12.22 7.83 11.36
N THR A 207 -11.59 6.82 11.97
CA THR A 207 -11.67 6.58 13.42
C THR A 207 -10.62 7.36 14.21
N GLY A 208 -9.47 7.68 13.62
CA GLY A 208 -8.32 8.29 14.30
C GLY A 208 -7.46 7.32 15.11
N LYS A 209 -7.65 6.03 14.84
CA LYS A 209 -6.98 4.94 15.54
C LYS A 209 -6.75 3.75 14.64
#